data_c9f5cf8bf12331497f41010670350b5d
#
_entry.id   c9f5cf8bf12331497f41010670350b5d
#
_cell.length_a   1.000
_cell.length_b   1.000
_cell.length_c   1.000
_cell.angle_alpha   90.00
_cell.angle_beta   90.00
_cell.angle_gamma   90.00
#
_symmetry.space_group_name_H-M   'P 1'
#
loop_
_entity.id
_entity.type
_entity.pdbx_description
1 polymer ?
#
loop_
_entity_poly.entity_id
_entity_poly.type
_entity_poly.pdbx_seq_one_letter_code
_entity_poly.pdbx_strand_id
1 'polypeptide(L)'
;MATAKKAAKKAVKKAVAKKAVKKAVVKKTVKKAVVKKTVKKAVVKKVAAKRKPNAAFMKAMTPSSSLAAIVGSTPLPRTEVTKKVWDYIKKNKLQDAVNKRNINADDKLKAVLGKGKVTMFEMTKLI
;
A
#
# COMPACT_ATOMS: atom_id res chain seq x y z
N MET A 1 -57.83 38.77 5.30
CA MET A 1 -57.48 37.35 5.24
C MET A 1 -56.66 36.94 3.99
N ALA A 2 -56.37 37.83 3.06
CA ALA A 2 -55.65 37.49 1.81
C ALA A 2 -54.10 37.47 1.94
N THR A 3 -53.53 38.16 2.89
CA THR A 3 -52.04 38.29 3.07
C THR A 3 -51.39 37.07 3.65
N ALA A 4 -52.08 36.32 4.55
CA ALA A 4 -51.52 35.11 5.17
C ALA A 4 -51.40 33.95 4.16
N LYS A 5 -52.33 33.76 3.21
CA LYS A 5 -52.26 32.75 2.17
C LYS A 5 -51.11 32.96 1.16
N LYS A 6 -50.74 34.21 0.89
CA LYS A 6 -49.65 34.55 -0.05
C LYS A 6 -48.27 34.27 0.56
N ALA A 7 -48.09 34.47 1.87
CA ALA A 7 -46.87 34.17 2.59
C ALA A 7 -46.62 32.65 2.71
N ALA A 8 -47.66 31.87 3.00
CA ALA A 8 -47.58 30.42 3.08
C ALA A 8 -47.19 29.77 1.73
N LYS A 9 -47.78 30.21 0.61
CA LYS A 9 -47.39 29.73 -0.74
C LYS A 9 -45.95 30.06 -1.12
N LYS A 10 -45.39 31.20 -0.67
CA LYS A 10 -44.02 31.61 -0.95
C LYS A 10 -43.01 30.80 -0.13
N ALA A 11 -43.37 30.45 1.11
CA ALA A 11 -42.54 29.60 1.98
C ALA A 11 -42.47 28.14 1.47
N VAL A 12 -43.56 27.58 1.04
CA VAL A 12 -43.60 26.22 0.47
C VAL A 12 -42.81 26.12 -0.84
N LYS A 13 -42.94 27.10 -1.76
CA LYS A 13 -42.11 27.14 -2.98
C LYS A 13 -40.63 27.22 -2.68
N LYS A 14 -40.20 27.99 -1.68
CA LYS A 14 -38.79 28.16 -1.27
C LYS A 14 -38.24 26.87 -0.64
N ALA A 15 -39.03 26.14 0.13
CA ALA A 15 -38.67 24.86 0.73
C ALA A 15 -38.50 23.74 -0.31
N VAL A 16 -39.43 23.67 -1.28
CA VAL A 16 -39.35 22.69 -2.37
C VAL A 16 -38.15 22.92 -3.28
N ALA A 17 -37.85 24.19 -3.62
CA ALA A 17 -36.67 24.53 -4.40
C ALA A 17 -35.36 24.18 -3.68
N LYS A 18 -35.25 24.43 -2.37
CA LYS A 18 -34.07 24.00 -1.57
C LYS A 18 -33.88 22.49 -1.50
N LYS A 19 -34.99 21.72 -1.46
CA LYS A 19 -34.93 20.25 -1.41
C LYS A 19 -34.52 19.66 -2.77
N ALA A 20 -34.95 20.26 -3.88
CA ALA A 20 -34.56 19.86 -5.25
C ALA A 20 -33.06 20.12 -5.51
N VAL A 21 -32.54 21.28 -5.10
CA VAL A 21 -31.10 21.63 -5.26
C VAL A 21 -30.24 20.71 -4.42
N LYS A 22 -30.60 20.40 -3.15
CA LYS A 22 -29.84 19.43 -2.33
C LYS A 22 -29.79 18.04 -2.97
N LYS A 23 -30.92 17.57 -3.55
CA LYS A 23 -31.00 16.24 -4.20
C LYS A 23 -30.15 16.18 -5.48
N ALA A 24 -30.06 17.27 -6.24
CA ALA A 24 -29.21 17.37 -7.44
C ALA A 24 -27.70 17.43 -7.10
N VAL A 25 -27.33 18.16 -6.05
CA VAL A 25 -25.92 18.25 -5.60
C VAL A 25 -25.43 16.91 -5.07
N VAL A 26 -26.23 16.21 -4.28
CA VAL A 26 -25.88 14.86 -3.75
C VAL A 26 -25.72 13.85 -4.90
N LYS A 27 -26.61 13.85 -5.92
CA LYS A 27 -26.45 12.98 -7.10
C LYS A 27 -25.17 13.28 -7.89
N LYS A 28 -24.76 14.56 -8.00
CA LYS A 28 -23.57 14.97 -8.75
C LYS A 28 -22.27 14.58 -8.01
N THR A 29 -22.25 14.70 -6.68
CA THR A 29 -21.11 14.29 -5.84
C THR A 29 -20.93 12.78 -5.80
N VAL A 30 -22.01 12.01 -5.70
CA VAL A 30 -21.97 10.55 -5.71
C VAL A 30 -21.49 10.02 -7.06
N LYS A 31 -21.96 10.55 -8.20
CA LYS A 31 -21.47 10.17 -9.53
C LYS A 31 -19.98 10.48 -9.69
N LYS A 32 -19.49 11.64 -9.19
CA LYS A 32 -18.07 12.02 -9.28
C LYS A 32 -17.17 11.13 -8.41
N ALA A 33 -17.65 10.67 -7.25
CA ALA A 33 -16.94 9.75 -6.38
C ALA A 33 -16.87 8.32 -6.95
N VAL A 34 -17.96 7.84 -7.56
CA VAL A 34 -18.00 6.51 -8.20
C VAL A 34 -17.09 6.45 -9.42
N VAL A 35 -17.10 7.48 -10.28
CA VAL A 35 -16.21 7.55 -11.46
C VAL A 35 -14.74 7.61 -11.04
N LYS A 36 -14.37 8.37 -9.98
CA LYS A 36 -12.99 8.38 -9.44
C LYS A 36 -12.56 7.00 -8.91
N LYS A 37 -13.47 6.25 -8.29
CA LYS A 37 -13.17 4.92 -7.71
C LYS A 37 -13.00 3.87 -8.80
N THR A 38 -13.79 3.92 -9.88
CA THR A 38 -13.68 3.00 -11.02
C THR A 38 -12.43 3.27 -11.86
N VAL A 39 -12.07 4.53 -12.10
CA VAL A 39 -10.85 4.90 -12.83
C VAL A 39 -9.59 4.50 -12.06
N LYS A 40 -9.55 4.71 -10.71
CA LYS A 40 -8.42 4.23 -9.89
C LYS A 40 -8.29 2.69 -9.92
N LYS A 41 -9.41 1.96 -9.90
CA LYS A 41 -9.39 0.49 -9.97
C LYS A 41 -8.95 -0.05 -11.33
N ALA A 42 -9.29 0.64 -12.43
CA ALA A 42 -8.85 0.31 -13.79
C ALA A 42 -7.36 0.62 -14.02
N VAL A 43 -6.86 1.76 -13.51
CA VAL A 43 -5.44 2.13 -13.60
C VAL A 43 -4.57 1.18 -12.78
N VAL A 44 -5.00 0.78 -11.56
CA VAL A 44 -4.28 -0.19 -10.73
C VAL A 44 -4.26 -1.58 -11.39
N LYS A 45 -5.34 -2.00 -12.07
CA LYS A 45 -5.37 -3.27 -12.81
C LYS A 45 -4.45 -3.28 -14.04
N LYS A 46 -4.27 -2.15 -14.70
CA LYS A 46 -3.41 -2.02 -15.91
C LYS A 46 -1.91 -2.01 -15.56
N VAL A 47 -1.55 -1.54 -14.34
CA VAL A 47 -0.15 -1.55 -13.84
C VAL A 47 0.26 -2.93 -13.31
N ALA A 48 -0.70 -3.80 -13.02
CA ALA A 48 -0.47 -5.19 -12.59
C ALA A 48 -0.20 -6.18 -13.74
N ALA A 49 0.08 -5.71 -14.95
CA ALA A 49 0.71 -6.56 -15.97
C ALA A 49 2.07 -7.01 -15.44
N LYS A 50 2.16 -8.26 -14.99
CA LYS A 50 3.36 -8.89 -14.42
C LYS A 50 4.52 -8.68 -15.37
N ARG A 51 5.40 -7.71 -15.06
CA ARG A 51 6.67 -7.57 -15.76
C ARG A 51 7.42 -8.89 -15.56
N LYS A 52 7.82 -9.53 -16.64
CA LYS A 52 8.63 -10.76 -16.56
C LYS A 52 9.89 -10.43 -15.78
N PRO A 53 10.21 -11.16 -14.69
CA PRO A 53 11.45 -10.92 -13.94
C PRO A 53 12.65 -11.06 -14.87
N ASN A 54 13.67 -10.25 -14.68
CA ASN A 54 14.90 -10.40 -15.44
C ASN A 54 15.52 -11.77 -15.14
N ALA A 55 15.87 -12.51 -16.18
CA ALA A 55 16.44 -13.86 -16.07
C ALA A 55 17.71 -13.89 -15.19
N ALA A 56 18.50 -12.82 -15.16
CA ALA A 56 19.69 -12.70 -14.30
C ALA A 56 19.34 -12.76 -12.81
N PHE A 57 18.18 -12.19 -12.38
CA PHE A 57 17.72 -12.25 -10.99
C PHE A 57 17.07 -13.58 -10.60
N MET A 58 16.71 -14.40 -11.59
CA MET A 58 16.13 -15.72 -11.38
C MET A 58 17.18 -16.83 -11.30
N LYS A 59 18.46 -16.50 -11.54
CA LYS A 59 19.57 -17.47 -11.45
C LYS A 59 19.75 -17.91 -9.98
N ALA A 60 19.75 -19.21 -9.74
CA ALA A 60 20.01 -19.77 -8.43
C ALA A 60 21.45 -19.50 -8.00
N MET A 61 21.63 -18.98 -6.80
CA MET A 61 22.93 -18.68 -6.20
C MET A 61 23.01 -19.33 -4.81
N THR A 62 24.19 -19.80 -4.45
CA THR A 62 24.43 -20.37 -3.13
C THR A 62 24.58 -19.26 -2.12
N PRO A 63 23.78 -19.21 -1.03
CA PRO A 63 23.90 -18.20 0.00
C PRO A 63 25.20 -18.39 0.81
N SER A 64 25.76 -17.30 1.35
CA SER A 64 26.88 -17.36 2.30
C SER A 64 26.46 -18.08 3.59
N SER A 65 27.44 -18.58 4.37
CA SER A 65 27.16 -19.30 5.63
C SER A 65 26.30 -18.49 6.61
N SER A 66 26.59 -17.19 6.74
CA SER A 66 25.81 -16.27 7.60
C SER A 66 24.35 -16.12 7.10
N LEU A 67 24.19 -15.98 5.78
CA LEU A 67 22.87 -15.84 5.16
C LEU A 67 22.10 -17.16 5.19
N ALA A 68 22.78 -18.30 5.06
CA ALA A 68 22.20 -19.63 5.14
C ALA A 68 21.52 -19.91 6.49
N ALA A 69 21.97 -19.29 7.58
CA ALA A 69 21.34 -19.40 8.89
C ALA A 69 19.92 -18.78 8.95
N ILE A 70 19.57 -17.91 8.00
CA ILE A 70 18.28 -17.22 7.91
C ILE A 70 17.41 -17.83 6.80
N VAL A 71 18.00 -18.02 5.62
CA VAL A 71 17.29 -18.39 4.38
C VAL A 71 17.32 -19.90 4.12
N GLY A 72 18.31 -20.61 4.69
CA GLY A 72 18.62 -22.00 4.43
C GLY A 72 19.80 -22.15 3.45
N SER A 73 20.44 -23.33 3.43
CA SER A 73 21.63 -23.62 2.62
C SER A 73 21.33 -23.98 1.16
N THR A 74 20.05 -24.06 0.80
CA THR A 74 19.64 -24.39 -0.59
C THR A 74 19.95 -23.24 -1.55
N PRO A 75 20.44 -23.52 -2.77
CA PRO A 75 20.65 -22.47 -3.77
C PRO A 75 19.30 -21.86 -4.16
N LEU A 76 19.18 -20.55 -4.08
CA LEU A 76 17.96 -19.78 -4.30
C LEU A 76 18.22 -18.56 -5.18
N PRO A 77 17.27 -18.13 -6.00
CA PRO A 77 17.37 -16.87 -6.72
C PRO A 77 17.32 -15.67 -5.77
N ARG A 78 18.01 -14.57 -6.10
CA ARG A 78 18.07 -13.36 -5.26
C ARG A 78 16.70 -12.82 -4.86
N THR A 79 15.71 -12.97 -5.72
CA THR A 79 14.33 -12.57 -5.44
C THR A 79 13.72 -13.36 -4.28
N GLU A 80 13.98 -14.65 -4.20
CA GLU A 80 13.51 -15.51 -3.10
C GLU A 80 14.30 -15.30 -1.82
N VAL A 81 15.62 -15.08 -1.93
CA VAL A 81 16.45 -14.72 -0.78
C VAL A 81 15.91 -13.48 -0.09
N THR A 82 15.69 -12.39 -0.83
CA THR A 82 15.11 -11.15 -0.29
C THR A 82 13.73 -11.40 0.33
N LYS A 83 12.87 -12.21 -0.29
CA LYS A 83 11.56 -12.55 0.24
C LYS A 83 11.66 -13.29 1.57
N LYS A 84 12.50 -14.31 1.67
CA LYS A 84 12.70 -15.08 2.91
C LYS A 84 13.26 -14.22 4.05
N VAL A 85 14.18 -13.30 3.75
CA VAL A 85 14.70 -12.35 4.74
C VAL A 85 13.57 -11.42 5.23
N TRP A 86 12.70 -10.94 4.35
CA TRP A 86 11.54 -10.16 4.75
C TRP A 86 10.54 -10.95 5.60
N ASP A 87 10.31 -12.21 5.29
CA ASP A 87 9.45 -13.10 6.07
C ASP A 87 10.04 -13.33 7.48
N TYR A 88 11.37 -13.50 7.58
CA TYR A 88 12.09 -13.57 8.86
C TYR A 88 11.94 -12.28 9.69
N ILE A 89 12.14 -11.11 9.08
CA ILE A 89 11.99 -9.80 9.74
C ILE A 89 10.57 -9.61 10.27
N LYS A 90 9.56 -9.97 9.49
CA LYS A 90 8.15 -9.89 9.91
C LYS A 90 7.82 -10.87 11.03
N LYS A 91 8.29 -12.10 10.94
CA LYS A 91 8.08 -13.15 11.93
C LYS A 91 8.66 -12.76 13.29
N ASN A 92 9.85 -12.18 13.31
CA ASN A 92 10.54 -11.76 14.53
C ASN A 92 10.21 -10.31 14.93
N LYS A 93 9.32 -9.61 14.20
CA LYS A 93 8.92 -8.21 14.48
C LYS A 93 10.11 -7.24 14.57
N LEU A 94 11.14 -7.45 13.76
CA LEU A 94 12.37 -6.65 13.76
C LEU A 94 12.21 -5.28 13.06
N GLN A 95 11.06 -5.00 12.50
CA GLN A 95 10.72 -3.72 11.91
C GLN A 95 10.47 -2.67 13.00
N ASP A 96 11.06 -1.48 12.85
CA ASP A 96 10.86 -0.37 13.78
C ASP A 96 9.38 0.06 13.82
N ALA A 97 8.85 0.28 15.01
CA ALA A 97 7.44 0.67 15.20
C ALA A 97 7.16 2.09 14.67
N VAL A 98 8.13 3.00 14.82
CA VAL A 98 8.01 4.41 14.40
C VAL A 98 8.32 4.55 12.92
N ASN A 99 9.48 4.05 12.49
CA ASN A 99 9.94 4.10 11.10
C ASN A 99 9.96 2.70 10.50
N LYS A 100 8.86 2.26 9.91
CA LYS A 100 8.73 0.94 9.28
C LYS A 100 9.77 0.65 8.17
N ARG A 101 10.50 1.67 7.70
CA ARG A 101 11.62 1.52 6.77
C ARG A 101 12.91 1.05 7.43
N ASN A 102 13.05 1.23 8.75
CA ASN A 102 14.19 0.81 9.51
C ASN A 102 13.96 -0.60 10.07
N ILE A 103 15.02 -1.37 10.08
CA ILE A 103 15.05 -2.76 10.54
C ILE A 103 16.09 -2.83 11.65
N ASN A 104 15.67 -3.30 12.82
CA ASN A 104 16.56 -3.57 13.93
C ASN A 104 17.15 -4.98 13.71
N ALA A 105 18.43 -5.07 13.39
CA ALA A 105 19.07 -6.34 13.10
C ALA A 105 19.23 -7.15 14.37
N ASP A 106 18.71 -8.37 14.36
CA ASP A 106 18.97 -9.42 15.32
C ASP A 106 20.41 -9.99 15.14
N ASP A 107 20.93 -10.75 16.06
CA ASP A 107 22.31 -11.28 16.01
C ASP A 107 22.60 -12.04 14.71
N LYS A 108 21.65 -12.79 14.19
CA LYS A 108 21.75 -13.46 12.89
C LYS A 108 21.81 -12.47 11.72
N LEU A 109 20.98 -11.44 11.75
CA LEU A 109 21.00 -10.39 10.74
C LEU A 109 22.23 -9.50 10.86
N LYS A 110 22.75 -9.23 12.07
CA LYS A 110 24.00 -8.50 12.26
C LYS A 110 25.19 -9.22 11.63
N ALA A 111 25.25 -10.55 11.70
CA ALA A 111 26.29 -11.34 11.05
C ALA A 111 26.28 -11.19 9.52
N VAL A 112 25.13 -10.92 8.92
CA VAL A 112 24.97 -10.69 7.48
C VAL A 112 25.18 -9.22 7.10
N LEU A 113 24.59 -8.30 7.87
CA LEU A 113 24.50 -6.88 7.53
C LEU A 113 25.65 -6.05 8.11
N GLY A 114 26.38 -6.57 9.11
CA GLY A 114 27.46 -5.87 9.81
C GLY A 114 27.02 -4.69 10.68
N LYS A 115 25.70 -4.41 10.75
CA LYS A 115 25.13 -3.26 11.46
C LYS A 115 23.91 -3.66 12.29
N GLY A 116 23.73 -3.00 13.45
CA GLY A 116 22.59 -3.27 14.33
C GLY A 116 21.25 -2.64 13.88
N LYS A 117 21.31 -1.56 13.10
CA LYS A 117 20.13 -0.89 12.51
C LYS A 117 20.43 -0.51 11.08
N VAL A 118 19.57 -0.93 10.16
CA VAL A 118 19.73 -0.72 8.72
C VAL A 118 18.41 -0.30 8.10
N THR A 119 18.46 0.42 6.99
CA THR A 119 17.29 0.71 6.18
C THR A 119 16.99 -0.46 5.25
N MET A 120 15.74 -0.57 4.79
CA MET A 120 15.35 -1.63 3.85
C MET A 120 16.18 -1.61 2.54
N PHE A 121 16.65 -0.44 2.11
CA PHE A 121 17.48 -0.30 0.91
C PHE A 121 18.93 -0.79 1.15
N GLU A 122 19.50 -0.45 2.32
CA GLU A 122 20.81 -0.96 2.71
C GLU A 122 20.79 -2.47 2.87
N MET A 123 19.76 -3.03 3.50
CA MET A 123 19.56 -4.46 3.61
C MET A 123 19.60 -5.15 2.24
N THR A 124 18.85 -4.64 1.26
CA THR A 124 18.82 -5.22 -0.09
C THR A 124 20.16 -5.08 -0.83
N LYS A 125 20.96 -4.07 -0.48
CA LYS A 125 22.30 -3.85 -1.06
C LYS A 125 23.37 -4.79 -0.45
N LEU A 126 23.22 -5.16 0.83
CA LEU A 126 24.16 -5.98 1.57
C LEU A 126 23.95 -7.49 1.41
N ILE A 127 22.73 -7.89 0.98
CA ILE A 127 22.36 -9.27 0.63
C ILE A 127 22.70 -9.55 -0.84
#